data_c6ac2b1552fac52478ff29b7dc74ddec
#
_entry.id   c6ac2b1552fac52478ff29b7dc74ddec
#
_cell.length_a   1.000
_cell.length_b   1.000
_cell.length_c   1.000
_cell.angle_alpha   90.00
_cell.angle_beta   90.00
_cell.angle_gamma   90.00
#
_symmetry.space_group_name_H-M   'P 1'
#
loop_
_entity.id
_entity.type
_entity.pdbx_description
1 polymer ?
#
loop_
_entity_poly.entity_id
_entity_poly.type
_entity_poly.pdbx_seq_one_letter_code
_entity_poly.pdbx_strand_id
1 'polypeptide(L)'
;MKKFFYTFAFILCALMTLQAETMVVATYNLRNANGGDSTNGNGWGQRYPYIAQIVQFHGFDIFGTQEGKYPQLQDLKQAMPGYDYIGVGRDDGKQAGEHSAIFYRTDKFEVLEHGDFWLSEITDRPNKGWDAVLPRICTWGEFRDKQTG
;
A
#
# COMPACT_ATOMS: atom_id res chain seq x y z
N MET A 1 48.53 5.68 26.29
CA MET A 1 48.11 6.08 24.95
C MET A 1 47.34 5.00 24.20
N LYS A 2 47.77 3.72 24.18
CA LYS A 2 47.04 2.65 23.43
C LYS A 2 45.60 2.39 23.93
N LYS A 3 45.32 2.43 25.25
CA LYS A 3 44.00 2.21 25.81
C LYS A 3 42.99 3.31 25.43
N PHE A 4 43.42 4.56 25.32
CA PHE A 4 42.55 5.67 24.87
C PHE A 4 42.18 5.55 23.39
N PHE A 5 43.02 5.00 22.56
CA PHE A 5 42.77 4.81 21.14
C PHE A 5 41.68 3.75 20.88
N TYR A 6 41.71 2.66 21.65
CA TYR A 6 40.68 1.62 21.54
C TYR A 6 39.28 2.09 22.03
N THR A 7 39.25 2.91 23.09
CA THR A 7 38.00 3.47 23.60
C THR A 7 37.37 4.44 22.59
N PHE A 8 38.19 5.27 21.93
CA PHE A 8 37.71 6.20 20.90
C PHE A 8 37.24 5.48 19.64
N ALA A 9 37.92 4.42 19.20
CA ALA A 9 37.54 3.59 18.08
C ALA A 9 36.18 2.84 18.35
N PHE A 10 35.97 2.38 19.58
CA PHE A 10 34.74 1.72 19.99
C PHE A 10 33.54 2.68 20.02
N ILE A 11 33.73 3.90 20.50
CA ILE A 11 32.70 4.97 20.47
C ILE A 11 32.37 5.39 19.03
N LEU A 12 33.37 5.48 18.16
CA LEU A 12 33.19 5.84 16.76
C LEU A 12 32.41 4.74 15.99
N CYS A 13 32.66 3.45 16.25
CA CYS A 13 31.89 2.34 15.71
C CYS A 13 30.45 2.30 16.23
N ALA A 14 30.22 2.64 17.51
CA ALA A 14 28.87 2.69 18.08
C ALA A 14 28.03 3.85 17.52
N LEU A 15 28.67 4.94 17.10
CA LEU A 15 27.97 6.09 16.48
C LEU A 15 27.57 5.84 15.02
N MET A 16 28.12 4.83 14.34
CA MET A 16 27.78 4.51 12.95
C MET A 16 26.51 3.66 12.80
N THR A 17 25.90 3.20 13.88
CA THR A 17 24.76 2.26 13.83
C THR A 17 23.39 2.88 14.09
N LEU A 18 23.30 4.18 14.35
CA LEU A 18 22.03 4.87 14.60
C LEU A 18 21.59 5.67 13.37
N GLN A 19 21.33 4.98 12.26
CA GLN A 19 20.64 5.57 11.15
C GLN A 19 19.15 5.22 11.27
N ALA A 20 18.33 6.17 11.74
CA ALA A 20 16.88 6.02 11.68
C ALA A 20 16.46 6.02 10.20
N GLU A 21 15.85 4.93 9.74
CA GLU A 21 15.30 4.87 8.41
C GLU A 21 13.93 5.55 8.41
N THR A 22 13.70 6.41 7.42
CA THR A 22 12.40 7.08 7.25
C THR A 22 11.50 6.21 6.38
N MET A 23 10.32 5.87 6.88
CA MET A 23 9.27 5.20 6.13
C MET A 23 8.24 6.22 5.66
N VAL A 24 7.91 6.22 4.38
CA VAL A 24 6.89 7.08 3.78
C VAL A 24 5.60 6.30 3.64
N VAL A 25 4.62 6.62 4.48
CA VAL A 25 3.27 6.03 4.44
C VAL A 25 2.29 7.02 3.86
N ALA A 26 1.43 6.58 2.94
CA ALA A 26 0.48 7.45 2.26
C ALA A 26 -0.91 6.80 2.11
N THR A 27 -1.87 7.61 1.73
CA THR A 27 -3.19 7.17 1.26
C THR A 27 -3.53 7.88 -0.04
N TYR A 28 -4.15 7.18 -0.99
CA TYR A 28 -4.44 7.71 -2.31
C TYR A 28 -5.75 7.13 -2.88
N ASN A 29 -6.78 7.96 -2.98
CA ASN A 29 -8.01 7.54 -3.66
C ASN A 29 -7.77 7.50 -5.17
N LEU A 30 -7.93 6.31 -5.77
CA LEU A 30 -7.67 6.09 -7.20
C LEU A 30 -8.78 6.63 -8.10
N ARG A 31 -9.98 6.90 -7.55
CA ARG A 31 -11.21 7.16 -8.30
C ARG A 31 -11.49 6.02 -9.29
N ASN A 32 -12.57 5.30 -9.10
CA ASN A 32 -12.87 4.13 -9.93
C ASN A 32 -12.93 4.48 -11.42
N ALA A 33 -12.55 3.51 -12.24
CA ALA A 33 -12.66 3.63 -13.69
C ALA A 33 -14.12 3.65 -14.11
N ASN A 34 -14.57 4.75 -14.71
CA ASN A 34 -15.94 4.94 -15.18
C ASN A 34 -15.97 5.59 -16.57
N GLY A 35 -17.06 5.40 -17.29
CA GLY A 35 -17.22 5.88 -18.66
C GLY A 35 -17.29 7.41 -18.77
N GLY A 36 -17.86 8.09 -17.77
CA GLY A 36 -17.97 9.55 -17.78
C GLY A 36 -16.60 10.24 -17.75
N ASP A 37 -15.68 9.74 -16.94
CA ASP A 37 -14.32 10.29 -16.88
C ASP A 37 -13.58 10.07 -18.21
N SER A 38 -13.77 8.91 -18.85
CA SER A 38 -13.16 8.60 -20.14
C SER A 38 -13.65 9.55 -21.24
N THR A 39 -14.95 9.85 -21.26
CA THR A 39 -15.54 10.80 -22.21
C THR A 39 -14.99 12.23 -22.04
N ASN A 40 -14.68 12.61 -20.81
CA ASN A 40 -14.14 13.94 -20.47
C ASN A 40 -12.61 14.05 -20.53
N GLY A 41 -11.93 13.06 -21.08
CA GLY A 41 -10.48 13.07 -21.21
C GLY A 41 -9.70 12.80 -19.92
N ASN A 42 -10.38 12.31 -18.86
CA ASN A 42 -9.79 11.99 -17.55
C ASN A 42 -9.96 10.51 -17.19
N GLY A 43 -10.05 9.66 -18.20
CA GLY A 43 -10.21 8.22 -18.02
C GLY A 43 -9.03 7.59 -17.28
N TRP A 44 -9.24 6.38 -16.80
CA TRP A 44 -8.23 5.66 -16.04
C TRP A 44 -6.91 5.52 -16.82
N GLY A 45 -6.97 5.18 -18.11
CA GLY A 45 -5.77 5.04 -18.96
C GLY A 45 -4.92 6.31 -19.05
N GLN A 46 -5.54 7.48 -18.90
CA GLN A 46 -4.82 8.76 -18.89
C GLN A 46 -4.26 9.08 -17.51
N ARG A 47 -4.91 8.64 -16.42
CA ARG A 47 -4.53 8.99 -15.05
C ARG A 47 -3.49 8.07 -14.43
N TYR A 48 -3.56 6.75 -14.68
CA TYR A 48 -2.71 5.80 -13.93
C TYR A 48 -1.20 6.00 -14.13
N PRO A 49 -0.69 6.42 -15.32
CA PRO A 49 0.75 6.66 -15.46
C PRO A 49 1.24 7.81 -14.57
N TYR A 50 0.42 8.85 -14.40
CA TYR A 50 0.75 9.96 -13.50
C TYR A 50 0.67 9.55 -12.04
N ILE A 51 -0.30 8.71 -11.67
CA ILE A 51 -0.39 8.16 -10.30
C ILE A 51 0.87 7.36 -9.99
N ALA A 52 1.30 6.48 -10.89
CA ALA A 52 2.54 5.72 -10.71
C ALA A 52 3.77 6.63 -10.57
N GLN A 53 3.85 7.71 -11.35
CA GLN A 53 4.93 8.70 -11.23
C GLN A 53 4.89 9.44 -9.88
N ILE A 54 3.71 9.83 -9.38
CA ILE A 54 3.55 10.47 -8.07
C ILE A 54 4.04 9.54 -6.96
N VAL A 55 3.63 8.27 -6.98
CA VAL A 55 4.06 7.27 -5.99
C VAL A 55 5.58 7.12 -5.98
N GLN A 56 6.19 7.01 -7.17
CA GLN A 56 7.64 6.86 -7.32
C GLN A 56 8.40 8.14 -6.95
N PHE A 57 7.90 9.30 -7.35
CA PHE A 57 8.53 10.60 -7.06
C PHE A 57 8.56 10.90 -5.55
N HIS A 58 7.48 10.62 -4.84
CA HIS A 58 7.41 10.81 -3.40
C HIS A 58 7.98 9.64 -2.60
N GLY A 59 8.37 8.56 -3.27
CA GLY A 59 8.98 7.39 -2.62
C GLY A 59 8.05 6.74 -1.60
N PHE A 60 6.76 6.55 -1.93
CA PHE A 60 5.84 5.88 -1.01
C PHE A 60 6.32 4.46 -0.74
N ASP A 61 6.54 4.13 0.51
CA ASP A 61 6.97 2.80 0.92
C ASP A 61 5.78 1.85 1.09
N ILE A 62 4.72 2.34 1.74
CA ILE A 62 3.43 1.66 1.90
C ILE A 62 2.32 2.69 1.66
N PHE A 63 1.30 2.35 0.88
CA PHE A 63 0.16 3.24 0.71
C PHE A 63 -1.17 2.49 0.54
N GLY A 64 -2.19 2.98 1.25
CA GLY A 64 -3.56 2.51 1.12
C GLY A 64 -4.25 3.18 -0.07
N THR A 65 -5.06 2.41 -0.79
CA THR A 65 -5.87 2.93 -1.90
C THR A 65 -7.35 2.79 -1.62
N GLN A 66 -8.17 3.61 -2.26
CA GLN A 66 -9.62 3.55 -2.25
C GLN A 66 -10.15 3.57 -3.68
N GLU A 67 -11.34 3.04 -3.89
CA GLU A 67 -12.09 2.99 -5.15
C GLU A 67 -11.43 2.21 -6.30
N GLY A 68 -10.31 1.55 -6.06
CA GLY A 68 -9.60 0.78 -7.07
C GLY A 68 -10.38 -0.48 -7.45
N LYS A 69 -10.64 -0.68 -8.74
CA LYS A 69 -11.12 -1.95 -9.27
C LYS A 69 -9.94 -2.85 -9.63
N TYR A 70 -10.15 -4.16 -9.63
CA TYR A 70 -9.09 -5.13 -9.91
C TYR A 70 -8.21 -4.77 -11.13
N PRO A 71 -8.76 -4.42 -12.33
CA PRO A 71 -7.92 -4.02 -13.46
C PRO A 71 -7.05 -2.78 -13.18
N GLN A 72 -7.57 -1.81 -12.41
CA GLN A 72 -6.81 -0.61 -12.04
C GLN A 72 -5.60 -0.95 -11.15
N LEU A 73 -5.77 -1.89 -10.22
CA LEU A 73 -4.69 -2.35 -9.37
C LEU A 73 -3.62 -3.11 -10.17
N GLN A 74 -4.04 -3.91 -11.17
CA GLN A 74 -3.11 -4.59 -12.06
C GLN A 74 -2.30 -3.61 -12.92
N ASP A 75 -2.94 -2.57 -13.48
CA ASP A 75 -2.26 -1.53 -14.25
C ASP A 75 -1.22 -0.79 -13.40
N LEU A 76 -1.56 -0.44 -12.16
CA LEU A 76 -0.61 0.20 -11.23
C LEU A 76 0.55 -0.74 -10.86
N LYS A 77 0.25 -2.00 -10.55
CA LYS A 77 1.31 -2.99 -10.26
C LYS A 77 2.27 -3.13 -11.43
N GLN A 78 1.76 -3.16 -12.65
CA GLN A 78 2.59 -3.23 -13.86
C GLN A 78 3.40 -1.94 -14.07
N ALA A 79 2.81 -0.76 -13.80
CA ALA A 79 3.48 0.53 -13.96
C ALA A 79 4.51 0.83 -12.87
N MET A 80 4.48 0.11 -11.75
CA MET A 80 5.38 0.31 -10.60
C MET A 80 6.14 -0.99 -10.28
N PRO A 81 7.14 -1.37 -11.10
CA PRO A 81 8.00 -2.52 -10.78
C PRO A 81 8.64 -2.36 -9.40
N GLY A 82 8.57 -3.41 -8.57
CA GLY A 82 9.03 -3.37 -7.18
C GLY A 82 7.93 -3.10 -6.17
N TYR A 83 6.68 -2.89 -6.61
CA TYR A 83 5.51 -2.86 -5.73
C TYR A 83 4.64 -4.10 -5.91
N ASP A 84 4.03 -4.52 -4.82
CA ASP A 84 2.93 -5.48 -4.82
C ASP A 84 1.81 -4.94 -3.94
N TYR A 85 0.65 -5.62 -3.89
CA TYR A 85 -0.45 -5.20 -3.04
C TYR A 85 -1.18 -6.39 -2.40
N ILE A 86 -1.86 -6.10 -1.30
CA ILE A 86 -2.82 -6.98 -0.62
C ILE A 86 -4.21 -6.35 -0.66
N GLY A 87 -5.24 -7.16 -0.50
CA GLY A 87 -6.65 -6.75 -0.48
C GLY A 87 -7.47 -7.39 -1.58
N VAL A 88 -8.75 -7.54 -1.31
CA VAL A 88 -9.74 -8.19 -2.19
C VAL A 88 -10.89 -7.26 -2.54
N GLY A 89 -11.66 -7.62 -3.55
CA GLY A 89 -12.87 -6.89 -3.95
C GLY A 89 -14.01 -7.04 -2.94
N ARG A 90 -14.65 -5.94 -2.61
CA ARG A 90 -15.69 -5.88 -1.58
C ARG A 90 -16.96 -6.66 -1.91
N ASP A 91 -17.22 -6.95 -3.21
CA ASP A 91 -18.47 -7.55 -3.64
C ASP A 91 -18.44 -9.07 -3.61
N ASP A 92 -17.26 -9.70 -3.75
CA ASP A 92 -17.14 -11.17 -3.80
C ASP A 92 -16.01 -11.74 -2.91
N GLY A 93 -15.24 -10.87 -2.26
CA GLY A 93 -14.05 -11.28 -1.52
C GLY A 93 -12.91 -11.78 -2.42
N LYS A 94 -12.91 -11.42 -3.71
CA LYS A 94 -11.90 -11.81 -4.70
C LYS A 94 -11.53 -10.63 -5.59
N GLN A 95 -12.21 -10.44 -6.72
CA GLN A 95 -11.88 -9.42 -7.72
C GLN A 95 -13.02 -8.45 -8.02
N ALA A 96 -14.25 -8.75 -7.59
CA ALA A 96 -15.41 -7.94 -7.89
C ALA A 96 -15.56 -6.76 -6.92
N GLY A 97 -15.98 -5.62 -7.49
CA GLY A 97 -16.17 -4.38 -6.73
C GLY A 97 -14.90 -3.57 -6.53
N GLU A 98 -15.02 -2.55 -5.70
CA GLU A 98 -13.89 -1.72 -5.31
C GLU A 98 -13.08 -2.40 -4.22
N HIS A 99 -11.76 -2.14 -4.24
CA HIS A 99 -10.80 -2.62 -3.26
C HIS A 99 -10.35 -1.47 -2.36
N SER A 100 -10.06 -1.79 -1.12
CA SER A 100 -9.27 -0.96 -0.21
C SER A 100 -7.86 -1.54 -0.10
N ALA A 101 -7.14 -1.58 -1.24
CA ALA A 101 -5.87 -2.28 -1.34
C ALA A 101 -4.73 -1.51 -0.67
N ILE A 102 -3.75 -2.25 -0.16
CA ILE A 102 -2.51 -1.71 0.41
C ILE A 102 -1.36 -2.12 -0.50
N PHE A 103 -0.76 -1.14 -1.18
CA PHE A 103 0.47 -1.31 -1.94
C PHE A 103 1.69 -1.15 -1.04
N TYR A 104 2.74 -1.91 -1.33
CA TYR A 104 3.99 -1.87 -0.56
C TYR A 104 5.20 -2.16 -1.45
N ARG A 105 6.37 -1.64 -1.07
CA ARG A 105 7.64 -1.93 -1.73
C ARG A 105 8.13 -3.33 -1.34
N THR A 106 8.27 -4.20 -2.33
CA THR A 106 8.70 -5.60 -2.13
C THR A 106 10.19 -5.74 -1.81
N ASP A 107 11.00 -4.74 -2.16
CA ASP A 107 12.41 -4.70 -1.79
C ASP A 107 12.63 -4.34 -0.32
N LYS A 108 11.72 -3.58 0.29
CA LYS A 108 11.80 -3.14 1.68
C LYS A 108 10.99 -4.00 2.65
N PHE A 109 9.83 -4.49 2.24
CA PHE A 109 8.88 -5.13 3.15
C PHE A 109 8.53 -6.56 2.74
N GLU A 110 8.26 -7.36 3.76
CA GLU A 110 7.65 -8.68 3.67
C GLU A 110 6.30 -8.65 4.40
N VAL A 111 5.26 -9.17 3.76
CA VAL A 111 3.96 -9.34 4.40
C VAL A 111 4.02 -10.58 5.28
N LEU A 112 3.83 -10.43 6.58
CA LEU A 112 3.78 -11.53 7.54
C LEU A 112 2.38 -12.11 7.66
N GLU A 113 1.39 -11.22 7.79
CA GLU A 113 -0.01 -11.56 7.89
C GLU A 113 -0.86 -10.47 7.24
N HIS A 114 -1.98 -10.84 6.64
CA HIS A 114 -2.94 -9.89 6.10
C HIS A 114 -4.34 -10.47 6.10
N GLY A 115 -5.32 -9.61 5.97
CA GLY A 115 -6.71 -10.03 5.88
C GLY A 115 -7.62 -8.91 5.45
N ASP A 116 -8.85 -9.30 5.22
CA ASP A 116 -9.93 -8.40 4.84
C ASP A 116 -11.14 -8.69 5.72
N PHE A 117 -11.86 -7.64 6.08
CA PHE A 117 -13.13 -7.79 6.80
C PHE A 117 -14.15 -6.74 6.33
N TRP A 118 -15.42 -7.11 6.39
CA TRP A 118 -16.52 -6.22 6.00
C TRP A 118 -16.98 -5.40 7.20
N LEU A 119 -17.21 -4.13 6.94
CA LEU A 119 -17.72 -3.18 7.94
C LEU A 119 -19.24 -3.40 8.10
N SER A 120 -19.57 -4.43 8.85
CA SER A 120 -20.94 -4.87 9.12
C SER A 120 -20.97 -5.75 10.38
N GLU A 121 -22.15 -6.22 10.75
CA GLU A 121 -22.32 -7.20 11.82
C GLU A 121 -21.72 -8.58 11.49
N ILE A 122 -21.58 -8.88 10.18
CA ILE A 122 -20.94 -10.11 9.66
C ILE A 122 -19.65 -9.70 8.95
N THR A 123 -18.53 -9.94 9.58
CA THR A 123 -17.23 -9.41 9.13
C THR A 123 -16.46 -10.32 8.18
N ASP A 124 -16.82 -11.59 8.09
CA ASP A 124 -16.05 -12.65 7.41
C ASP A 124 -16.41 -12.87 5.94
N ARG A 125 -17.42 -12.17 5.43
CA ARG A 125 -17.90 -12.33 4.04
C ARG A 125 -18.56 -11.08 3.48
N PRO A 126 -18.69 -10.96 2.13
CA PRO A 126 -19.34 -9.83 1.48
C PRO A 126 -20.79 -9.65 1.95
N ASN A 127 -21.04 -8.50 2.53
CA ASN A 127 -22.39 -8.08 2.93
C ASN A 127 -22.43 -6.57 3.19
N LYS A 128 -23.64 -6.03 3.36
CA LYS A 128 -23.89 -4.65 3.74
C LYS A 128 -24.08 -4.56 5.24
N GLY A 129 -23.42 -3.61 5.87
CA GLY A 129 -23.63 -3.30 7.27
C GLY A 129 -24.54 -2.12 7.47
N TRP A 130 -25.36 -2.19 8.51
CA TRP A 130 -26.24 -1.12 9.01
C TRP A 130 -27.04 -0.45 7.88
N ASP A 131 -26.82 0.83 7.60
CA ASP A 131 -27.50 1.64 6.58
C ASP A 131 -26.67 1.80 5.28
N ALA A 132 -25.57 1.07 5.13
CA ALA A 132 -24.70 1.16 3.97
C ALA A 132 -25.41 0.68 2.69
N VAL A 133 -25.39 1.51 1.64
CA VAL A 133 -25.98 1.18 0.33
C VAL A 133 -25.21 0.06 -0.37
N LEU A 134 -23.89 0.01 -0.16
CA LEU A 134 -22.97 -0.97 -0.74
C LEU A 134 -22.11 -1.61 0.34
N PRO A 135 -21.58 -2.83 0.14
CA PRO A 135 -20.60 -3.41 1.02
C PRO A 135 -19.42 -2.46 1.25
N ARG A 136 -18.90 -2.44 2.46
CA ARG A 136 -17.69 -1.70 2.84
C ARG A 136 -16.68 -2.68 3.39
N ILE A 137 -15.45 -2.57 2.94
CA ILE A 137 -14.36 -3.48 3.28
C ILE A 137 -13.19 -2.72 3.89
N CYS A 138 -12.50 -3.35 4.81
CA CYS A 138 -11.21 -2.92 5.33
C CYS A 138 -10.19 -4.02 5.07
N THR A 139 -9.06 -3.63 4.48
CA THR A 139 -7.88 -4.48 4.32
C THR A 139 -6.86 -4.07 5.37
N TRP A 140 -6.21 -5.05 5.98
CA TRP A 140 -5.11 -4.84 6.92
C TRP A 140 -3.93 -5.75 6.57
N GLY A 141 -2.74 -5.36 7.00
CA GLY A 141 -1.54 -6.18 6.85
C GLY A 141 -0.51 -5.89 7.92
N GLU A 142 0.20 -6.94 8.34
CA GLU A 142 1.40 -6.87 9.14
C GLU A 142 2.62 -6.98 8.22
N PHE A 143 3.48 -5.99 8.28
CA PHE A 143 4.66 -5.89 7.43
C PHE A 143 5.92 -5.91 8.28
N ARG A 144 6.87 -6.74 7.87
CA ARG A 144 8.22 -6.72 8.43
C ARG A 144 9.14 -5.91 7.52
N ASP A 145 9.82 -4.93 8.09
CA ASP A 145 10.93 -4.27 7.43
C ASP A 145 12.11 -5.26 7.29
N LYS A 146 12.57 -5.48 6.08
CA LYS A 146 13.63 -6.46 5.77
C LYS A 146 15.00 -6.03 6.26
N GLN A 147 15.19 -4.75 6.53
CA GLN A 147 16.46 -4.19 6.98
C GLN A 147 16.55 -4.14 8.50
N THR A 148 15.46 -3.78 9.17
CA THR A 148 15.47 -3.56 10.62
C THR A 148 14.82 -4.70 11.42
N GLY A 149 14.03 -5.57 10.79
CA GLY A 149 13.26 -6.65 11.42
C GLY A 149 11.91 -6.14 11.92
#